data_88fd98daa4476f5cda6f144e7e997d8a
#
_entry.id   88fd98daa4476f5cda6f144e7e997d8a
#
_cell.length_a   1.000
_cell.length_b   1.000
_cell.length_c   1.000
_cell.angle_alpha   90.00
_cell.angle_beta   90.00
_cell.angle_gamma   90.00
#
_symmetry.space_group_name_H-M   'P 1'
#
loop_
_entity.id
_entity.type
_entity.pdbx_description
1 polymer ?
#
loop_
_entity_poly.entity_id
_entity_poly.type
_entity_poly.pdbx_seq_one_letter_code
_entity_poly.pdbx_strand_id
1 'polypeptide(L)'
;MQVIFENGSIDQEGFEKAGKLRSEFVIAVTGTVENRGGAVNENLATGALELRAESLRILAESEVPPFPIEENSKTKDEIRLKYRYLDLRRPDLQRNLMMKSKVMMLTRKFFTDEGF
;
A
#
# COMPACT_ATOMS: atom_id res chain seq x y z
N MET A 1 -2.59 -5.79 7.82
CA MET A 1 -2.17 -6.90 8.73
C MET A 1 -0.76 -7.30 8.36
N GLN A 2 0.07 -7.60 9.34
CA GLN A 2 1.42 -8.14 9.12
C GLN A 2 1.33 -9.63 8.80
N VAL A 3 2.15 -10.10 7.86
CA VAL A 3 2.30 -11.53 7.55
C VAL A 3 3.71 -11.95 7.93
N ILE A 4 3.82 -13.05 8.64
CA ILE A 4 5.10 -13.62 9.03
C ILE A 4 5.31 -14.98 8.34
N PHE A 5 6.53 -15.20 7.87
CA PHE A 5 6.97 -16.43 7.25
C PHE A 5 8.04 -17.04 8.16
N GLU A 6 7.72 -18.18 8.77
CA GLU A 6 8.63 -18.89 9.67
C GLU A 6 9.04 -20.23 9.04
N ASN A 7 10.30 -20.58 9.28
CA ASN A 7 10.78 -21.90 8.86
C ASN A 7 10.04 -22.99 9.66
N GLY A 8 9.36 -23.88 8.94
CA GLY A 8 8.54 -24.96 9.53
C GLY A 8 7.04 -24.68 9.58
N SER A 9 6.58 -23.42 9.42
CA SER A 9 5.15 -23.11 9.24
C SER A 9 4.72 -23.17 7.78
N ILE A 10 5.64 -22.95 6.87
CA ILE A 10 5.47 -23.04 5.43
C ILE A 10 6.51 -24.02 4.85
N ASP A 11 6.21 -24.61 3.70
CA ASP A 11 7.14 -25.49 3.01
C ASP A 11 8.40 -24.73 2.55
N GLN A 12 9.48 -25.47 2.30
CA GLN A 12 10.78 -24.91 1.93
C GLN A 12 10.70 -24.04 0.67
N GLU A 13 9.91 -24.46 -0.32
CA GLU A 13 9.73 -23.73 -1.58
C GLU A 13 9.01 -22.38 -1.34
N GLY A 14 7.96 -22.39 -0.52
CA GLY A 14 7.23 -21.17 -0.12
C GLY A 14 8.10 -20.22 0.69
N PHE A 15 8.93 -20.72 1.58
CA PHE A 15 9.87 -19.90 2.35
C PHE A 15 10.92 -19.23 1.45
N GLU A 16 11.47 -19.96 0.49
CA GLU A 16 12.40 -19.40 -0.51
C GLU A 16 11.72 -18.34 -1.40
N LYS A 17 10.46 -18.58 -1.80
CA LYS A 17 9.65 -17.60 -2.54
C LYS A 17 9.41 -16.34 -1.72
N ALA A 18 9.11 -16.50 -0.42
CA ALA A 18 8.90 -15.36 0.48
C ALA A 18 10.14 -14.45 0.56
N GLY A 19 11.35 -15.03 0.58
CA GLY A 19 12.60 -14.30 0.55
C GLY A 19 12.87 -13.52 -0.76
N LYS A 20 12.18 -13.86 -1.83
CA LYS A 20 12.30 -13.21 -3.15
C LYS A 20 11.23 -12.15 -3.42
N LEU A 21 10.27 -11.97 -2.51
CA LEU A 21 9.21 -10.96 -2.66
C LEU A 21 9.81 -9.54 -2.77
N ARG A 22 9.17 -8.73 -3.58
CA ARG A 22 9.52 -7.30 -3.78
C ARG A 22 8.28 -6.43 -3.60
N SER A 23 8.52 -5.14 -3.47
CA SER A 23 7.45 -4.15 -3.41
C SER A 23 6.52 -4.25 -4.62
N GLU A 24 5.24 -4.02 -4.39
CA GLU A 24 4.16 -4.06 -5.39
C GLU A 24 3.83 -5.47 -5.94
N PHE A 25 4.47 -6.54 -5.47
CA PHE A 25 4.01 -7.90 -5.78
C PHE A 25 2.61 -8.13 -5.21
N VAL A 26 1.77 -8.78 -5.99
CA VAL A 26 0.45 -9.24 -5.52
C VAL A 26 0.55 -10.70 -5.13
N ILE A 27 0.24 -10.99 -3.87
CA ILE A 27 0.37 -12.32 -3.30
C ILE A 27 -0.95 -12.77 -2.68
N ALA A 28 -1.18 -14.07 -2.68
CA ALA A 28 -2.18 -14.72 -1.86
C ALA A 28 -1.47 -15.54 -0.78
N VAL A 29 -1.87 -15.33 0.46
CA VAL A 29 -1.32 -16.05 1.62
C VAL A 29 -2.46 -16.71 2.37
N THR A 30 -2.29 -17.99 2.69
CA THR A 30 -3.16 -18.73 3.60
C THR A 30 -2.37 -19.03 4.87
N GLY A 31 -3.04 -18.95 6.02
CA GLY A 31 -2.40 -19.21 7.30
C GLY A 31 -3.31 -18.94 8.49
N THR A 32 -2.75 -19.01 9.66
CA THR A 32 -3.45 -18.83 10.93
C THR A 32 -3.24 -17.39 11.45
N VAL A 33 -4.34 -16.74 11.85
CA VAL A 33 -4.29 -15.41 12.50
C VAL A 33 -4.03 -15.60 13.99
N GLU A 34 -3.01 -14.93 14.49
CA GLU A 34 -2.59 -15.00 15.88
C GLU A 34 -2.42 -13.60 16.47
N ASN A 35 -2.40 -13.52 17.80
CA ASN A 35 -1.99 -12.30 18.48
C ASN A 35 -0.50 -12.08 18.26
N ARG A 36 -0.11 -10.85 17.94
CA ARG A 36 1.28 -10.48 17.74
C ARG A 36 2.09 -10.76 19.01
N GLY A 37 3.16 -11.52 18.87
CA GLY A 37 4.05 -11.90 20.00
C GLY A 37 4.93 -10.76 20.52
N GLY A 38 4.94 -9.60 19.85
CA GLY A 38 5.74 -8.42 20.21
C GLY A 38 4.88 -7.17 20.46
N ALA A 39 5.52 -6.00 20.39
CA ALA A 39 4.83 -4.72 20.56
C ALA A 39 3.77 -4.51 19.48
N VAL A 40 2.60 -4.00 19.88
CA VAL A 40 1.50 -3.63 18.98
C VAL A 40 1.97 -2.52 18.04
N ASN A 41 1.69 -2.65 16.74
CA ASN A 41 1.95 -1.60 15.76
C ASN A 41 0.75 -0.66 15.66
N GLU A 42 0.80 0.46 16.38
CA GLU A 42 -0.29 1.44 16.43
C GLU A 42 -0.59 2.11 15.07
N ASN A 43 0.32 2.03 14.11
CA ASN A 43 0.12 2.58 12.76
C ASN A 43 -0.77 1.69 11.86
N LEU A 44 -1.13 0.51 12.32
CA LEU A 44 -1.98 -0.43 11.59
C LEU A 44 -3.26 -0.69 12.36
N ALA A 45 -4.41 -0.61 11.70
CA ALA A 45 -5.71 -0.97 12.29
C ALA A 45 -5.74 -2.42 12.84
N THR A 46 -4.92 -3.30 12.29
CA THR A 46 -4.76 -4.70 12.72
C THR A 46 -3.39 -4.95 13.36
N GLY A 47 -2.82 -3.94 14.01
CA GLY A 47 -1.44 -4.01 14.51
C GLY A 47 -1.23 -4.93 15.72
N ALA A 48 -2.30 -5.36 16.38
CA ALA A 48 -2.27 -6.38 17.44
C ALA A 48 -2.28 -7.82 16.91
N LEU A 49 -2.55 -8.01 15.60
CA LEU A 49 -2.69 -9.30 14.95
C LEU A 49 -1.62 -9.49 13.90
N GLU A 50 -1.23 -10.74 13.70
CA GLU A 50 -0.36 -11.17 12.61
C GLU A 50 -0.88 -12.45 11.98
N LEU A 51 -0.58 -12.66 10.70
CA LEU A 51 -0.90 -13.87 9.97
C LEU A 51 0.37 -14.73 9.86
N ARG A 52 0.37 -15.87 10.50
CA ARG A 52 1.42 -16.91 10.31
C ARG A 52 1.12 -17.66 9.02
N ALA A 53 1.99 -17.50 8.04
CA ALA A 53 1.80 -18.08 6.71
C ALA A 53 2.04 -19.59 6.70
N GLU A 54 1.12 -20.32 6.09
CA GLU A 54 1.20 -21.76 5.83
C GLU A 54 1.39 -22.04 4.33
N SER A 55 0.88 -21.15 3.47
CA SER A 55 1.13 -21.21 2.04
C SER A 55 1.24 -19.83 1.41
N LEU A 56 2.04 -19.72 0.35
CA LEU A 56 2.27 -18.50 -0.42
C LEU A 56 2.10 -18.76 -1.92
N ARG A 57 1.29 -17.96 -2.57
CA ARG A 57 1.15 -17.93 -4.02
C ARG A 57 1.37 -16.52 -4.55
N ILE A 58 2.31 -16.33 -5.45
CA ILE A 58 2.50 -15.08 -6.18
C ILE A 58 1.47 -15.03 -7.29
N LEU A 59 0.60 -14.00 -7.27
CA LEU A 59 -0.46 -13.79 -8.26
C LEU A 59 0.03 -12.91 -9.41
N ALA A 60 0.85 -11.89 -9.10
CA ALA A 60 1.50 -11.05 -10.08
C ALA A 60 2.82 -10.50 -9.50
N GLU A 61 3.81 -10.49 -10.34
CA GLU A 61 5.08 -9.82 -10.07
C GLU A 61 5.03 -8.38 -10.59
N SER A 62 5.86 -7.52 -10.02
CA SER A 62 6.01 -6.14 -10.45
C SER A 62 7.48 -5.77 -10.56
N GLU A 63 7.79 -4.87 -11.48
CA GLU A 63 9.08 -4.20 -11.45
C GLU A 63 9.19 -3.28 -10.24
N VAL A 64 10.42 -3.05 -9.79
CA VAL A 64 10.68 -2.14 -8.67
C VAL A 64 10.27 -0.72 -9.08
N PRO A 65 9.39 -0.05 -8.32
CA PRO A 65 9.01 1.33 -8.62
C PRO A 65 10.25 2.25 -8.68
N PRO A 66 10.29 3.23 -9.60
CA PRO A 66 11.42 4.14 -9.77
C PRO A 66 11.65 5.06 -8.55
N PHE A 67 10.67 5.13 -7.66
CA PHE A 67 10.74 5.85 -6.38
C PHE A 67 9.71 5.27 -5.38
N PRO A 68 9.93 5.44 -4.06
CA PRO A 68 8.98 5.03 -3.04
C PRO A 68 7.66 5.82 -3.14
N ILE A 69 6.51 5.10 -3.03
CA ILE A 69 5.17 5.70 -3.02
C ILE A 69 4.83 6.02 -1.57
N GLU A 70 5.45 7.07 -1.05
CA GLU A 70 5.31 7.53 0.33
C GLU A 70 5.13 9.04 0.43
N GLU A 71 4.63 9.51 1.57
CA GLU A 71 4.52 10.94 1.83
C GLU A 71 5.89 11.62 1.91
N ASN A 72 5.93 12.90 1.54
CA ASN A 72 7.14 13.73 1.63
C ASN A 72 8.36 13.15 0.88
N SER A 73 8.13 12.41 -0.19
CA SER A 73 9.20 11.87 -1.02
C SER A 73 10.13 12.97 -1.52
N LYS A 74 11.45 12.74 -1.38
CA LYS A 74 12.52 13.63 -1.86
C LYS A 74 12.87 13.38 -3.35
N THR A 75 12.08 12.59 -4.05
CA THR A 75 12.29 12.27 -5.46
C THR A 75 12.18 13.53 -6.32
N LYS A 76 13.11 13.71 -7.25
CA LYS A 76 13.15 14.86 -8.17
C LYS A 76 11.89 14.92 -9.03
N ASP A 77 11.44 16.13 -9.34
CA ASP A 77 10.20 16.36 -10.08
C ASP A 77 10.23 15.73 -11.49
N GLU A 78 11.38 15.70 -12.15
CA GLU A 78 11.52 15.07 -13.46
C GLU A 78 11.08 13.59 -13.46
N ILE A 79 11.50 12.83 -12.43
CA ILE A 79 11.13 11.41 -12.30
C ILE A 79 9.66 11.29 -11.93
N ARG A 80 9.16 12.14 -11.02
CA ARG A 80 7.76 12.17 -10.60
C ARG A 80 6.82 12.52 -11.75
N LEU A 81 7.21 13.46 -12.62
CA LEU A 81 6.42 13.84 -13.79
C LEU A 81 6.43 12.73 -14.85
N LYS A 82 7.59 12.08 -15.06
CA LYS A 82 7.69 10.94 -15.98
C LYS A 82 6.80 9.77 -15.58
N TYR A 83 6.74 9.47 -14.28
CA TYR A 83 5.92 8.38 -13.72
C TYR A 83 4.73 8.94 -12.94
N ARG A 84 4.01 9.90 -13.52
CA ARG A 84 2.93 10.64 -12.85
C ARG A 84 1.86 9.73 -12.26
N TYR A 85 1.53 8.64 -12.91
CA TYR A 85 0.56 7.66 -12.43
C TYR A 85 0.97 7.00 -11.11
N LEU A 86 2.28 6.81 -10.85
CA LEU A 86 2.79 6.34 -9.55
C LEU A 86 2.79 7.47 -8.52
N ASP A 87 3.22 8.67 -8.92
CA ASP A 87 3.25 9.83 -8.03
C ASP A 87 1.84 10.17 -7.48
N LEU A 88 0.80 10.02 -8.31
CA LEU A 88 -0.60 10.23 -7.89
C LEU A 88 -1.12 9.20 -6.89
N ARG A 89 -0.42 8.09 -6.65
CA ARG A 89 -0.74 7.12 -5.61
C ARG A 89 -0.26 7.55 -4.22
N ARG A 90 0.58 8.57 -4.13
CA ARG A 90 1.07 9.10 -2.85
C ARG A 90 -0.07 9.72 -2.05
N PRO A 91 -0.15 9.45 -0.72
CA PRO A 91 -1.26 9.92 0.11
C PRO A 91 -1.39 11.46 0.16
N ASP A 92 -0.27 12.19 0.17
CA ASP A 92 -0.25 13.65 0.17
C ASP A 92 -0.85 14.23 -1.11
N LEU A 93 -0.52 13.69 -2.28
CA LEU A 93 -1.09 14.13 -3.56
C LEU A 93 -2.56 13.73 -3.70
N GLN A 94 -2.94 12.54 -3.23
CA GLN A 94 -4.34 12.12 -3.21
C GLN A 94 -5.19 13.08 -2.37
N ARG A 95 -4.73 13.45 -1.16
CA ARG A 95 -5.42 14.44 -0.33
C ARG A 95 -5.60 15.78 -1.04
N ASN A 96 -4.56 16.27 -1.72
CA ASN A 96 -4.62 17.52 -2.47
C ASN A 96 -5.64 17.45 -3.62
N LEU A 97 -5.67 16.35 -4.37
CA LEU A 97 -6.64 16.14 -5.45
C LEU A 97 -8.08 16.04 -4.92
N MET A 98 -8.28 15.30 -3.81
CA MET A 98 -9.59 15.19 -3.16
C MET A 98 -10.07 16.57 -2.65
N MET A 99 -9.19 17.38 -2.05
CA MET A 99 -9.51 18.73 -1.61
C MET A 99 -9.91 19.61 -2.81
N LYS A 100 -9.10 19.60 -3.87
CA LYS A 100 -9.41 20.34 -5.11
C LYS A 100 -10.78 19.93 -5.67
N SER A 101 -11.07 18.64 -5.73
CA SER A 101 -12.37 18.14 -6.20
C SER A 101 -13.53 18.64 -5.35
N LYS A 102 -13.39 18.62 -4.01
CA LYS A 102 -14.41 19.15 -3.08
C LYS A 102 -14.64 20.64 -3.28
N VAL A 103 -13.56 21.44 -3.38
CA VAL A 103 -13.67 22.89 -3.61
C VAL A 103 -14.40 23.17 -4.93
N MET A 104 -14.02 22.50 -6.01
CA MET A 104 -14.68 22.67 -7.31
C MET A 104 -16.17 22.27 -7.28
N MET A 105 -16.51 21.20 -6.57
CA MET A 105 -17.89 20.76 -6.40
C MET A 105 -18.72 21.80 -5.63
N LEU A 106 -18.19 22.29 -4.50
CA LEU A 106 -18.85 23.31 -3.70
C LEU A 106 -19.04 24.62 -4.44
N THR A 107 -18.03 25.04 -5.22
CA THR A 107 -18.11 26.25 -6.06
C THR A 107 -19.22 26.12 -7.10
N ARG A 108 -19.26 24.99 -7.82
CA ARG A 108 -20.32 24.74 -8.81
C ARG A 108 -21.70 24.72 -8.15
N LYS A 109 -21.82 24.04 -7.01
CA LYS A 109 -23.08 23.97 -6.27
C LYS A 109 -23.54 25.37 -5.87
N PHE A 110 -22.65 26.19 -5.28
CA PHE A 110 -22.96 27.57 -4.88
C PHE A 110 -23.50 28.38 -6.06
N PHE A 111 -22.80 28.41 -7.19
CA PHE A 111 -23.26 29.17 -8.36
C PHE A 111 -24.58 28.65 -8.91
N THR A 112 -24.77 27.33 -8.96
CA THR A 112 -26.05 26.74 -9.41
C THR A 112 -27.21 27.12 -8.48
N ASP A 113 -26.99 27.07 -7.15
CA ASP A 113 -28.01 27.44 -6.14
C ASP A 113 -28.38 28.95 -6.23
N GLU A 114 -27.43 29.78 -6.65
CA GLU A 114 -27.63 31.24 -6.85
C GLU A 114 -28.18 31.60 -8.27
N GLY A 115 -28.47 30.60 -9.10
CA GLY A 115 -29.11 30.79 -10.39
C GLY A 115 -28.17 31.12 -11.57
N PHE A 116 -26.87 30.82 -11.40
CA PHE A 116 -25.86 30.93 -12.46
C PHE A 116 -25.69 29.63 -13.23
#